data_9bfb17062bfe60d9a6723bebc6822345
#
_entry.id   9bfb17062bfe60d9a6723bebc6822345
#
_cell.length_a   1.000
_cell.length_b   1.000
_cell.length_c   1.000
_cell.angle_alpha   90.00
_cell.angle_beta   90.00
_cell.angle_gamma   90.00
#
_symmetry.space_group_name_H-M   'P 1'
#
loop_
_entity.id
_entity.type
_entity.pdbx_description
1 polymer ?
#
loop_
_entity_poly.entity_id
_entity_poly.type
_entity_poly.pdbx_seq_one_letter_code
_entity_poly.pdbx_strand_id
1 'polypeptide(L)'
;MKRISLLLLLSFVALCLQAQNVENTEPLSVAADRPGMATGVGVLPFKTIQWETGFQWDYTDRQHAFTLPTTMLRFGVAPFAELRLEYDGTLYSDAKWQYQVEPLILGTKIRVFDGWKAVPKISFLANIAIPITKEAFQNSHVAPSLYLLFENDVTDWLNLCYNLGAEWNGVDATPSTFLALCLGFTINDQWGAFVESYNYFTRLNRHTEADWNLDAGFTYMPHHRVQLDVYASINCQDPAMYSNVGLGVAWLINP
;
A
#
# COMPACT_ATOMS: atom_id res chain seq x y z
N MET A 1 -3.98 -20.64 -30.27
CA MET A 1 -3.98 -19.77 -29.08
C MET A 1 -3.93 -20.56 -27.77
N LYS A 2 -4.84 -21.49 -27.46
CA LYS A 2 -4.85 -22.24 -26.17
C LYS A 2 -3.56 -22.99 -25.82
N ARG A 3 -2.81 -23.51 -26.80
CA ARG A 3 -1.54 -24.24 -26.58
C ARG A 3 -0.36 -23.31 -26.24
N ILE A 4 -0.34 -22.09 -26.79
CA ILE A 4 0.69 -21.08 -26.48
C ILE A 4 0.50 -20.55 -25.06
N SER A 5 -0.75 -20.31 -24.63
CA SER A 5 -1.06 -19.89 -23.26
C SER A 5 -0.66 -20.94 -22.21
N LEU A 6 -0.82 -22.24 -22.53
CA LEU A 6 -0.42 -23.32 -21.64
C LEU A 6 1.11 -23.44 -21.52
N LEU A 7 1.84 -23.26 -22.62
CA LEU A 7 3.31 -23.26 -22.61
C LEU A 7 3.90 -22.07 -21.85
N LEU A 8 3.30 -20.89 -21.99
CA LEU A 8 3.68 -19.71 -21.21
C LEU A 8 3.39 -19.89 -19.72
N LEU A 9 2.26 -20.51 -19.37
CA LEU A 9 1.93 -20.83 -17.98
C LEU A 9 2.90 -21.86 -17.40
N LEU A 10 3.25 -22.91 -18.14
CA LEU A 10 4.20 -23.94 -17.72
C LEU A 10 5.62 -23.41 -17.60
N SER A 11 6.07 -22.53 -18.51
CA SER A 11 7.38 -21.87 -18.40
C SER A 11 7.44 -20.91 -17.21
N PHE A 12 6.34 -20.20 -16.90
CA PHE A 12 6.24 -19.37 -15.72
C PHE A 12 6.29 -20.20 -14.43
N VAL A 13 5.56 -21.31 -14.36
CA VAL A 13 5.61 -22.24 -13.22
C VAL A 13 7.01 -22.88 -13.06
N ALA A 14 7.69 -23.21 -14.16
CA ALA A 14 9.05 -23.76 -14.11
C ALA A 14 10.08 -22.73 -13.61
N LEU A 15 9.95 -21.46 -13.99
CA LEU A 15 10.75 -20.35 -13.45
C LEU A 15 10.50 -20.16 -11.94
N CYS A 16 9.25 -20.28 -11.50
CA CYS A 16 8.89 -20.23 -10.09
C CYS A 16 9.51 -21.36 -9.26
N LEU A 17 9.66 -22.55 -9.83
CA LEU A 17 10.27 -23.71 -9.14
C LEU A 17 11.79 -23.58 -9.00
N GLN A 18 12.47 -22.87 -9.88
CA GLN A 18 13.92 -22.65 -9.78
C GLN A 18 14.31 -21.59 -8.74
N ALA A 19 13.40 -20.69 -8.36
CA ALA A 19 13.63 -19.63 -7.39
C ALA A 19 13.63 -20.13 -5.91
N GLN A 20 13.45 -21.42 -5.65
CA GLN A 20 13.24 -21.97 -4.29
C GLN A 20 14.51 -22.18 -3.45
N ASN A 21 15.71 -21.90 -3.95
CA ASN A 21 16.97 -22.26 -3.29
C ASN A 21 17.86 -21.08 -2.88
N VAL A 22 17.27 -19.97 -2.45
CA VAL A 22 18.06 -18.91 -1.79
C VAL A 22 17.83 -19.03 -0.28
N GLU A 23 18.75 -19.71 0.41
CA GLU A 23 18.85 -19.58 1.88
C GLU A 23 19.29 -18.15 2.20
N ASN A 24 18.36 -17.31 2.57
CA ASN A 24 18.66 -16.02 3.17
C ASN A 24 19.22 -16.26 4.57
N THR A 25 20.51 -16.00 4.75
CA THR A 25 21.20 -16.11 6.06
C THR A 25 20.94 -14.90 6.96
N GLU A 26 20.42 -13.81 6.42
CA GLU A 26 20.04 -12.62 7.19
C GLU A 26 18.75 -12.86 7.98
N PRO A 27 18.67 -12.36 9.25
CA PRO A 27 17.45 -12.47 10.02
C PRO A 27 16.30 -11.74 9.32
N LEU A 28 15.16 -12.42 9.23
CA LEU A 28 13.95 -11.84 8.63
C LEU A 28 13.55 -10.57 9.39
N SER A 29 13.39 -9.48 8.65
CA SER A 29 12.98 -8.19 9.18
C SER A 29 11.59 -7.80 8.67
N VAL A 30 10.86 -7.02 9.46
CA VAL A 30 9.61 -6.41 9.03
C VAL A 30 9.84 -5.56 7.79
N ALA A 31 8.93 -5.67 6.82
CA ALA A 31 8.94 -4.89 5.57
C ALA A 31 7.54 -4.25 5.41
N ALA A 32 7.27 -3.24 6.25
CA ALA A 32 5.97 -2.59 6.28
C ALA A 32 5.72 -1.76 5.02
N ASP A 33 4.48 -1.79 4.52
CA ASP A 33 3.98 -0.84 3.53
C ASP A 33 3.37 0.41 4.21
N ARG A 34 3.32 0.42 5.55
CA ARG A 34 3.01 1.58 6.40
C ARG A 34 4.29 2.36 6.75
N PRO A 35 4.17 3.65 7.13
CA PRO A 35 3.05 4.56 6.91
C PRO A 35 3.08 5.16 5.50
N GLY A 36 2.11 6.02 5.17
CA GLY A 36 2.05 6.71 3.89
C GLY A 36 1.22 5.97 2.84
N MET A 37 1.11 6.58 1.68
CA MET A 37 0.32 6.11 0.54
C MET A 37 1.18 5.41 -0.52
N ALA A 38 2.48 5.75 -0.61
CA ALA A 38 3.41 5.05 -1.48
C ALA A 38 3.70 3.65 -0.93
N THR A 39 3.42 2.66 -1.74
CA THR A 39 3.73 1.27 -1.43
C THR A 39 5.14 0.93 -1.92
N GLY A 40 5.97 0.33 -1.07
CA GLY A 40 7.30 -0.15 -1.41
C GLY A 40 7.29 -1.35 -2.35
N VAL A 41 8.39 -1.58 -3.05
CA VAL A 41 8.54 -2.71 -4.00
C VAL A 41 8.73 -4.06 -3.30
N GLY A 42 9.09 -4.06 -2.02
CA GLY A 42 9.39 -5.27 -1.25
C GLY A 42 8.18 -6.21 -1.17
N VAL A 43 8.44 -7.51 -1.35
CA VAL A 43 7.49 -8.59 -1.09
C VAL A 43 7.96 -9.40 0.11
N LEU A 44 7.03 -9.95 0.86
CA LEU A 44 7.37 -10.80 2.00
C LEU A 44 8.08 -12.09 1.54
N PRO A 45 9.08 -12.55 2.30
CA PRO A 45 9.70 -13.85 2.06
C PRO A 45 8.68 -15.00 2.08
N PHE A 46 8.97 -16.06 1.33
CA PHE A 46 8.09 -17.23 1.25
C PHE A 46 7.79 -17.82 2.64
N LYS A 47 6.53 -18.18 2.88
CA LYS A 47 6.01 -18.72 4.16
C LYS A 47 6.02 -17.72 5.32
N THR A 48 6.19 -16.44 5.09
CA THR A 48 6.08 -15.45 6.17
C THR A 48 4.70 -14.81 6.19
N ILE A 49 4.30 -14.36 7.37
CA ILE A 49 3.06 -13.63 7.62
C ILE A 49 3.42 -12.33 8.32
N GLN A 50 2.92 -11.22 7.83
CA GLN A 50 3.04 -9.91 8.46
C GLN A 50 1.65 -9.32 8.68
N TRP A 51 1.44 -8.78 9.85
CA TRP A 51 0.24 -8.04 10.20
C TRP A 51 0.59 -6.57 10.38
N GLU A 52 -0.13 -5.73 9.70
CA GLU A 52 -0.05 -4.27 9.80
C GLU A 52 -1.41 -3.76 10.28
N THR A 53 -1.42 -2.93 11.32
CA THR A 53 -2.66 -2.37 11.85
C THR A 53 -2.40 -1.01 12.47
N GLY A 54 -3.44 -0.20 12.59
CA GLY A 54 -3.29 1.13 13.13
C GLY A 54 -4.61 1.84 13.38
N PHE A 55 -4.46 3.08 13.72
CA PHE A 55 -5.51 4.06 13.93
C PHE A 55 -5.23 5.26 13.02
N GLN A 56 -6.27 5.82 12.44
CA GLN A 56 -6.20 7.06 11.70
C GLN A 56 -7.36 7.98 12.12
N TRP A 57 -7.05 9.25 12.32
CA TRP A 57 -8.02 10.31 12.50
C TRP A 57 -8.02 11.20 11.27
N ASP A 58 -9.16 11.27 10.60
CA ASP A 58 -9.39 12.09 9.42
C ASP A 58 -10.23 13.31 9.77
N TYR A 59 -9.88 14.44 9.18
CA TYR A 59 -10.65 15.65 9.14
C TYR A 59 -10.94 16.01 7.69
N THR A 60 -12.21 15.98 7.30
CA THR A 60 -12.67 16.22 5.93
C THR A 60 -13.93 17.07 5.94
N ASP A 61 -13.93 18.21 5.24
CA ASP A 61 -15.09 19.12 5.13
C ASP A 61 -15.75 19.45 6.48
N ARG A 62 -14.91 19.71 7.51
CA ARG A 62 -15.31 19.98 8.90
C ARG A 62 -15.96 18.79 9.62
N GLN A 63 -15.85 17.59 9.08
CA GLN A 63 -16.26 16.35 9.71
C GLN A 63 -15.05 15.57 10.21
N HIS A 64 -15.26 14.78 11.25
CA HIS A 64 -14.24 13.89 11.80
C HIS A 64 -14.60 12.45 11.50
N ALA A 65 -13.61 11.68 11.09
CA ALA A 65 -13.70 10.24 11.01
C ALA A 65 -12.53 9.59 11.75
N PHE A 66 -12.77 8.42 12.31
CA PHE A 66 -11.75 7.61 12.98
C PHE A 66 -11.75 6.22 12.36
N THR A 67 -10.70 5.89 11.65
CA THR A 67 -10.53 4.54 11.10
C THR A 67 -9.78 3.68 12.11
N LEU A 68 -10.46 2.66 12.63
CA LEU A 68 -9.96 1.75 13.64
C LEU A 68 -10.71 0.40 13.57
N PRO A 69 -10.03 -0.69 13.33
CA PRO A 69 -8.64 -0.77 12.89
C PRO A 69 -8.48 -0.41 11.41
N THR A 70 -7.32 0.12 11.03
CA THR A 70 -6.78 -0.12 9.69
C THR A 70 -6.05 -1.45 9.74
N THR A 71 -6.36 -2.41 8.90
CA THR A 71 -5.76 -3.76 9.03
C THR A 71 -5.36 -4.31 7.69
N MET A 72 -4.11 -4.72 7.57
CA MET A 72 -3.59 -5.46 6.42
C MET A 72 -2.83 -6.70 6.88
N LEU A 73 -3.23 -7.86 6.35
CA LEU A 73 -2.50 -9.11 6.47
C LEU A 73 -1.78 -9.40 5.16
N ARG A 74 -0.49 -9.68 5.25
CA ARG A 74 0.36 -10.02 4.10
C ARG A 74 0.92 -11.42 4.28
N PHE A 75 0.91 -12.21 3.20
CA PHE A 75 1.32 -13.61 3.17
C PHE A 75 2.32 -13.83 2.05
N GLY A 76 3.57 -14.13 2.36
CA GLY A 76 4.59 -14.51 1.39
C GLY A 76 4.28 -15.89 0.79
N VAL A 77 3.77 -15.92 -0.43
CA VAL A 77 3.34 -17.17 -1.12
C VAL A 77 4.38 -17.69 -2.10
N ALA A 78 5.33 -16.86 -2.51
CA ALA A 78 6.49 -17.22 -3.32
C ALA A 78 7.65 -16.25 -3.01
N PRO A 79 8.91 -16.56 -3.39
CA PRO A 79 10.04 -15.66 -3.18
C PRO A 79 9.89 -14.29 -3.85
N PHE A 80 8.99 -14.18 -4.82
CA PHE A 80 8.73 -12.98 -5.61
C PHE A 80 7.28 -12.49 -5.51
N ALA A 81 6.41 -13.11 -4.68
CA ALA A 81 4.99 -12.75 -4.60
C ALA A 81 4.39 -12.91 -3.21
N GLU A 82 3.49 -12.02 -2.88
CA GLU A 82 2.67 -12.05 -1.67
C GLU A 82 1.19 -11.87 -1.98
N LEU A 83 0.34 -12.40 -1.12
CA LEU A 83 -1.09 -12.10 -1.06
C LEU A 83 -1.35 -11.10 0.06
N ARG A 84 -2.38 -10.28 -0.13
CA ARG A 84 -2.78 -9.21 0.79
C ARG A 84 -4.27 -9.31 1.07
N LEU A 85 -4.63 -9.05 2.31
CA LEU A 85 -6.00 -8.92 2.78
C LEU A 85 -6.10 -7.66 3.62
N GLU A 86 -6.93 -6.69 3.21
CA GLU A 86 -7.13 -5.43 3.93
C GLU A 86 -8.58 -5.34 4.41
N TYR A 87 -8.73 -4.90 5.65
CA TYR A 87 -10.03 -4.75 6.31
C TYR A 87 -9.98 -3.56 7.26
N ASP A 88 -10.80 -2.58 7.00
CA ASP A 88 -10.86 -1.36 7.77
C ASP A 88 -12.28 -1.10 8.29
N GLY A 89 -12.37 -0.43 9.42
CA GLY A 89 -13.63 0.01 9.98
C GLY A 89 -13.54 1.47 10.39
N THR A 90 -14.52 2.27 9.99
CA THR A 90 -14.52 3.71 10.18
C THR A 90 -15.70 4.17 11.03
N LEU A 91 -15.40 4.90 12.09
CA LEU A 91 -16.36 5.65 12.90
C LEU A 91 -16.37 7.09 12.40
N TYR A 92 -17.45 7.52 11.77
CA TYR A 92 -17.58 8.87 11.25
C TYR A 92 -18.70 9.64 11.91
N SER A 93 -18.57 10.97 11.95
CA SER A 93 -19.52 11.90 12.51
C SER A 93 -20.29 12.62 11.41
N ASP A 94 -21.56 12.23 11.25
CA ASP A 94 -22.55 13.03 10.54
C ASP A 94 -23.54 13.61 11.58
N ALA A 95 -24.83 13.49 11.46
CA ALA A 95 -25.79 13.87 12.49
C ALA A 95 -25.62 13.07 13.80
N LYS A 96 -25.05 11.86 13.71
CA LYS A 96 -24.67 10.98 14.82
C LYS A 96 -23.43 10.20 14.44
N TRP A 97 -22.67 9.75 15.45
CA TRP A 97 -21.57 8.82 15.25
C TRP A 97 -22.07 7.47 14.70
N GLN A 98 -21.52 7.04 13.60
CA GLN A 98 -21.85 5.77 12.95
C GLN A 98 -20.57 5.01 12.65
N TYR A 99 -20.55 3.72 13.00
CA TYR A 99 -19.47 2.82 12.64
C TYR A 99 -19.85 2.04 11.39
N GLN A 100 -18.97 2.03 10.41
CA GLN A 100 -19.13 1.29 9.17
C GLN A 100 -17.88 0.51 8.84
N VAL A 101 -18.06 -0.60 8.16
CA VAL A 101 -16.97 -1.42 7.63
C VAL A 101 -16.71 -1.01 6.20
N GLU A 102 -15.43 -0.82 5.88
CA GLU A 102 -14.98 -0.56 4.51
C GLU A 102 -15.08 -1.82 3.63
N PRO A 103 -15.03 -1.71 2.30
CA PRO A 103 -14.93 -2.86 1.42
C PRO A 103 -13.72 -3.74 1.76
N LEU A 104 -13.90 -5.06 1.71
CA LEU A 104 -12.79 -5.99 1.87
C LEU A 104 -11.86 -5.92 0.66
N ILE A 105 -10.56 -5.67 0.87
CA ILE A 105 -9.60 -5.61 -0.22
C ILE A 105 -8.77 -6.89 -0.24
N LEU A 106 -8.77 -7.56 -1.40
CA LEU A 106 -7.88 -8.67 -1.71
C LEU A 106 -6.86 -8.21 -2.73
N GLY A 107 -5.59 -8.48 -2.46
CA GLY A 107 -4.50 -8.02 -3.31
C GLY A 107 -3.40 -9.05 -3.52
N THR A 108 -2.58 -8.78 -4.51
CA THR A 108 -1.32 -9.49 -4.74
C THR A 108 -0.25 -8.49 -5.17
N LYS A 109 0.95 -8.61 -4.58
CA LYS A 109 2.14 -7.88 -5.00
C LYS A 109 3.13 -8.88 -5.59
N ILE A 110 3.69 -8.55 -6.75
CA ILE A 110 4.65 -9.39 -7.48
C ILE A 110 5.89 -8.55 -7.76
N ARG A 111 7.05 -9.00 -7.29
CA ARG A 111 8.34 -8.43 -7.62
C ARG A 111 8.72 -8.84 -9.04
N VAL A 112 8.93 -7.84 -9.91
CA VAL A 112 9.18 -8.03 -11.35
C VAL A 112 10.66 -7.90 -11.66
N PHE A 113 11.36 -6.97 -10.99
CA PHE A 113 12.77 -6.69 -11.24
C PHE A 113 13.45 -6.16 -9.99
N ASP A 114 14.65 -6.70 -9.68
CA ASP A 114 15.40 -6.38 -8.45
C ASP A 114 16.28 -5.12 -8.57
N GLY A 115 16.19 -4.39 -9.68
CA GLY A 115 16.99 -3.21 -9.93
C GLY A 115 18.41 -3.53 -10.41
N TRP A 116 19.06 -2.55 -11.03
CA TRP A 116 20.46 -2.60 -11.39
C TRP A 116 21.04 -1.21 -11.58
N LYS A 117 21.99 -0.80 -10.75
CA LYS A 117 22.55 0.56 -10.76
C LYS A 117 21.45 1.63 -10.62
N ALA A 118 21.31 2.50 -11.64
CA ALA A 118 20.26 3.53 -11.69
C ALA A 118 18.90 3.02 -12.16
N VAL A 119 18.79 1.76 -12.62
CA VAL A 119 17.50 1.18 -12.98
C VAL A 119 16.77 0.76 -11.71
N PRO A 120 15.53 1.23 -11.46
CA PRO A 120 14.82 0.97 -10.23
C PRO A 120 14.49 -0.51 -10.03
N LYS A 121 14.31 -0.92 -8.79
CA LYS A 121 13.55 -2.11 -8.45
C LYS A 121 12.10 -1.90 -8.89
N ILE A 122 11.43 -2.94 -9.37
CA ILE A 122 10.07 -2.82 -9.92
C ILE A 122 9.20 -3.94 -9.36
N SER A 123 8.02 -3.55 -8.86
CA SER A 123 6.95 -4.49 -8.50
C SER A 123 5.62 -4.08 -9.13
N PHE A 124 4.74 -5.03 -9.24
CA PHE A 124 3.36 -4.85 -9.67
C PHE A 124 2.43 -5.21 -8.51
N LEU A 125 1.46 -4.32 -8.21
CA LEU A 125 0.43 -4.55 -7.22
C LEU A 125 -0.94 -4.49 -7.89
N ALA A 126 -1.77 -5.47 -7.62
CA ALA A 126 -3.17 -5.51 -8.05
C ALA A 126 -4.07 -5.80 -6.86
N ASN A 127 -5.10 -5.00 -6.68
CA ASN A 127 -6.10 -5.18 -5.64
C ASN A 127 -7.51 -5.23 -6.24
N ILE A 128 -8.43 -5.83 -5.50
CA ILE A 128 -9.88 -5.76 -5.73
C ILE A 128 -10.57 -5.43 -4.40
N ALA A 129 -11.30 -4.33 -4.37
CA ALA A 129 -12.17 -3.98 -3.24
C ALA A 129 -13.56 -4.58 -3.48
N ILE A 130 -14.00 -5.42 -2.54
CA ILE A 130 -15.24 -6.20 -2.62
C ILE A 130 -16.22 -5.64 -1.60
N PRO A 131 -17.40 -5.14 -2.02
CA PRO A 131 -18.42 -4.70 -1.09
C PRO A 131 -18.97 -5.91 -0.31
N ILE A 132 -18.86 -5.85 1.02
CA ILE A 132 -19.27 -6.94 1.92
C ILE A 132 -20.56 -6.63 2.70
N THR A 133 -20.98 -5.37 2.69
CA THR A 133 -22.22 -4.91 3.30
C THR A 133 -22.99 -4.00 2.33
N LYS A 134 -24.15 -3.49 2.75
CA LYS A 134 -24.95 -2.50 1.99
C LYS A 134 -24.88 -1.11 2.62
N GLU A 135 -23.85 -0.84 3.34
CA GLU A 135 -23.64 0.43 4.04
C GLU A 135 -23.09 1.53 3.13
N ALA A 136 -23.07 2.77 3.62
CA ALA A 136 -22.78 3.95 2.80
C ALA A 136 -21.35 3.98 2.22
N PHE A 137 -20.36 3.40 2.93
CA PHE A 137 -18.98 3.36 2.47
C PHE A 137 -18.67 2.18 1.54
N GLN A 138 -19.65 1.36 1.23
CA GLN A 138 -19.46 0.23 0.34
C GLN A 138 -19.58 0.65 -1.13
N ASN A 139 -18.71 0.09 -1.94
CA ASN A 139 -18.80 0.21 -3.39
C ASN A 139 -20.07 -0.42 -3.92
N SER A 140 -20.65 0.14 -4.98
CA SER A 140 -21.82 -0.48 -5.66
C SER A 140 -21.44 -1.78 -6.38
N HIS A 141 -20.17 -1.87 -6.83
CA HIS A 141 -19.60 -3.01 -7.54
C HIS A 141 -18.17 -3.26 -7.04
N VAL A 142 -17.60 -4.37 -7.44
CA VAL A 142 -16.19 -4.64 -7.22
C VAL A 142 -15.33 -3.55 -7.86
N ALA A 143 -14.38 -3.00 -7.10
CA ALA A 143 -13.50 -1.93 -7.54
C ALA A 143 -12.05 -2.43 -7.63
N PRO A 144 -11.50 -2.62 -8.84
CA PRO A 144 -10.10 -2.99 -9.00
C PRO A 144 -9.17 -1.78 -8.85
N SER A 145 -7.91 -2.04 -8.47
CA SER A 145 -6.81 -1.08 -8.60
C SER A 145 -5.53 -1.78 -9.03
N LEU A 146 -4.71 -1.09 -9.82
CA LEU A 146 -3.50 -1.62 -10.41
C LEU A 146 -2.38 -0.60 -10.24
N TYR A 147 -1.18 -1.03 -9.81
CA TYR A 147 -0.05 -0.14 -9.60
C TYR A 147 1.25 -0.74 -10.13
N LEU A 148 2.07 0.11 -10.70
CA LEU A 148 3.49 -0.08 -10.90
C LEU A 148 4.24 0.63 -9.78
N LEU A 149 5.05 -0.10 -9.07
CA LEU A 149 5.83 0.34 -7.93
C LEU A 149 7.30 0.36 -8.31
N PHE A 150 7.98 1.44 -7.99
CA PHE A 150 9.38 1.64 -8.31
C PHE A 150 10.15 2.11 -7.08
N GLU A 151 11.41 1.68 -6.96
CA GLU A 151 12.27 2.05 -5.85
C GLU A 151 13.74 2.14 -6.28
N ASN A 152 14.41 3.21 -5.84
CA ASN A 152 15.85 3.40 -6.01
C ASN A 152 16.48 3.66 -4.64
N ASP A 153 17.50 2.88 -4.28
CA ASP A 153 18.40 3.24 -3.20
C ASP A 153 19.37 4.31 -3.74
N VAL A 154 19.13 5.58 -3.39
CA VAL A 154 19.93 6.71 -3.87
C VAL A 154 21.25 6.79 -3.12
N THR A 155 21.21 6.57 -1.81
CA THR A 155 22.35 6.42 -0.91
C THR A 155 21.99 5.42 0.19
N ASP A 156 22.94 5.11 1.09
CA ASP A 156 22.68 4.21 2.24
C ASP A 156 21.65 4.78 3.22
N TRP A 157 21.37 6.08 3.18
CA TRP A 157 20.41 6.76 4.06
C TRP A 157 19.20 7.37 3.34
N LEU A 158 19.19 7.38 1.99
CA LEU A 158 18.13 7.98 1.18
C LEU A 158 17.59 6.97 0.16
N ASN A 159 16.31 6.67 0.26
CA ASN A 159 15.55 5.87 -0.67
C ASN A 159 14.53 6.75 -1.40
N LEU A 160 14.29 6.45 -2.68
CA LEU A 160 13.26 7.07 -3.49
C LEU A 160 12.26 5.99 -3.91
N CYS A 161 11.03 6.08 -3.43
CA CYS A 161 9.92 5.23 -3.83
C CYS A 161 8.91 6.04 -4.65
N TYR A 162 8.41 5.48 -5.75
CA TYR A 162 7.36 6.14 -6.54
C TYR A 162 6.42 5.13 -7.17
N ASN A 163 5.14 5.50 -7.20
CA ASN A 163 4.07 4.64 -7.67
C ASN A 163 3.27 5.31 -8.77
N LEU A 164 2.84 4.52 -9.74
CA LEU A 164 1.90 4.89 -10.79
C LEU A 164 0.75 3.91 -10.76
N GLY A 165 -0.48 4.38 -10.53
CA GLY A 165 -1.65 3.53 -10.38
C GLY A 165 -2.86 3.98 -11.19
N ALA A 166 -3.80 3.06 -11.34
CA ALA A 166 -5.15 3.31 -11.83
C ALA A 166 -6.13 2.63 -10.87
N GLU A 167 -7.08 3.40 -10.36
CA GLU A 167 -8.04 2.97 -9.34
C GLU A 167 -9.47 3.21 -9.82
N TRP A 168 -10.33 2.21 -9.69
CA TRP A 168 -11.76 2.32 -9.94
C TRP A 168 -12.51 2.38 -8.61
N ASN A 169 -13.53 3.22 -8.55
CA ASN A 169 -14.33 3.42 -7.34
C ASN A 169 -15.50 2.42 -7.19
N GLY A 170 -15.70 1.53 -8.17
CA GLY A 170 -16.82 0.59 -8.18
C GLY A 170 -18.20 1.22 -8.40
N VAL A 171 -18.26 2.49 -8.81
CA VAL A 171 -19.50 3.22 -9.11
C VAL A 171 -19.59 3.51 -10.60
N ASP A 172 -18.54 4.04 -11.19
CA ASP A 172 -18.47 4.33 -12.61
C ASP A 172 -17.25 3.65 -13.27
N ALA A 173 -17.19 3.71 -14.61
CA ALA A 173 -16.15 3.03 -15.37
C ALA A 173 -14.85 3.86 -15.53
N THR A 174 -14.84 5.11 -15.08
CA THR A 174 -13.69 5.99 -15.24
C THR A 174 -12.71 5.80 -14.08
N PRO A 175 -11.46 5.37 -14.33
CA PRO A 175 -10.48 5.28 -13.26
C PRO A 175 -9.92 6.65 -12.89
N SER A 176 -9.51 6.78 -11.63
CA SER A 176 -8.58 7.81 -11.19
C SER A 176 -7.15 7.33 -11.42
N THR A 177 -6.27 8.22 -11.87
CA THR A 177 -4.83 7.95 -11.91
C THR A 177 -4.22 8.33 -10.56
N PHE A 178 -3.49 7.41 -9.97
CA PHE A 178 -2.74 7.62 -8.73
C PHE A 178 -1.26 7.82 -9.03
N LEU A 179 -0.66 8.84 -8.43
CA LEU A 179 0.78 9.09 -8.44
C LEU A 179 1.26 9.34 -7.02
N ALA A 180 2.30 8.65 -6.60
CA ALA A 180 2.98 8.94 -5.33
C ALA A 180 4.50 9.05 -5.56
N LEU A 181 5.12 9.93 -4.79
CA LEU A 181 6.56 10.13 -4.73
C LEU A 181 6.99 10.29 -3.28
N CYS A 182 7.74 9.35 -2.77
CA CYS A 182 8.19 9.29 -1.38
C CYS A 182 9.72 9.32 -1.29
N LEU A 183 10.23 10.16 -0.43
CA LEU A 183 11.63 10.18 0.02
C LEU A 183 11.68 9.54 1.40
N GLY A 184 12.31 8.37 1.49
CA GLY A 184 12.56 7.64 2.72
C GLY A 184 13.96 7.92 3.26
N PHE A 185 14.07 8.20 4.53
CA PHE A 185 15.31 8.54 5.22
C PHE A 185 15.62 7.51 6.31
N THR A 186 16.74 6.83 6.22
CA THR A 186 17.30 6.01 7.29
C THR A 186 18.11 6.91 8.22
N ILE A 187 17.60 7.17 9.43
CA ILE A 187 18.26 8.00 10.44
C ILE A 187 19.32 7.18 11.18
N ASN A 188 18.96 5.95 11.55
CA ASN A 188 19.84 4.94 12.12
C ASN A 188 19.14 3.56 12.04
N ASP A 189 19.73 2.50 12.65
CA ASP A 189 19.21 1.13 12.58
C ASP A 189 17.77 0.96 13.13
N GLN A 190 17.28 1.90 13.90
CA GLN A 190 15.95 1.83 14.53
C GLN A 190 14.99 2.90 14.03
N TRP A 191 15.48 4.06 13.59
CA TRP A 191 14.65 5.20 13.24
C TRP A 191 14.73 5.51 11.75
N GLY A 192 13.57 5.65 11.15
CA GLY A 192 13.37 6.19 9.81
C GLY A 192 12.43 7.39 9.82
N ALA A 193 12.46 8.15 8.75
CA ALA A 193 11.52 9.22 8.46
C ALA A 193 11.16 9.18 6.98
N PHE A 194 10.05 9.79 6.61
CA PHE A 194 9.69 9.96 5.20
C PHE A 194 8.96 11.27 4.97
N VAL A 195 9.00 11.74 3.73
CA VAL A 195 8.16 12.80 3.19
C VAL A 195 7.64 12.34 1.84
N GLU A 196 6.35 12.47 1.64
CA GLU A 196 5.66 11.95 0.46
C GLU A 196 4.72 12.99 -0.14
N SER A 197 4.62 13.02 -1.46
CA SER A 197 3.51 13.64 -2.19
C SER A 197 2.72 12.56 -2.90
N TYR A 198 1.41 12.49 -2.67
CA TYR A 198 0.52 11.59 -3.39
C TYR A 198 -0.67 12.33 -3.97
N ASN A 199 -1.11 11.91 -5.16
CA ASN A 199 -2.01 12.69 -5.97
C ASN A 199 -2.96 11.79 -6.73
N TYR A 200 -4.22 12.22 -6.80
CA TYR A 200 -5.24 11.60 -7.60
C TYR A 200 -5.64 12.52 -8.75
N PHE A 201 -5.77 11.96 -9.93
CA PHE A 201 -6.24 12.66 -11.12
C PHE A 201 -7.47 11.94 -11.66
N THR A 202 -8.63 12.54 -11.47
CA THR A 202 -9.91 11.98 -11.93
C THR A 202 -10.44 12.77 -13.09
N ARG A 203 -10.75 12.09 -14.19
CA ARG A 203 -11.34 12.74 -15.38
C ARG A 203 -12.85 12.80 -15.24
N LEU A 204 -13.38 14.01 -15.04
CA LEU A 204 -14.80 14.30 -15.01
C LEU A 204 -15.22 15.02 -16.30
N ASN A 205 -15.89 14.31 -17.21
CA ASN A 205 -16.34 14.85 -18.52
C ASN A 205 -15.19 15.49 -19.32
N ARG A 206 -15.09 16.83 -19.30
CA ARG A 206 -14.08 17.61 -20.03
C ARG A 206 -12.97 18.18 -19.15
N HIS A 207 -13.06 18.00 -17.84
CA HIS A 207 -12.09 18.51 -16.88
C HIS A 207 -11.37 17.34 -16.20
N THR A 208 -10.14 17.56 -15.77
CA THR A 208 -9.41 16.68 -14.88
C THR A 208 -9.36 17.37 -13.51
N GLU A 209 -9.91 16.74 -12.51
CA GLU A 209 -9.71 17.14 -11.12
C GLU A 209 -8.42 16.52 -10.63
N ALA A 210 -7.61 17.32 -9.96
CA ALA A 210 -6.38 16.89 -9.35
C ALA A 210 -6.49 17.12 -7.83
N ASP A 211 -6.21 16.10 -7.07
CA ASP A 211 -6.19 16.13 -5.61
C ASP A 211 -4.73 15.93 -5.17
N TRP A 212 -4.12 17.00 -4.62
CA TRP A 212 -2.72 17.05 -4.26
C TRP A 212 -2.54 16.98 -2.75
N ASN A 213 -1.84 15.95 -2.29
CA ASN A 213 -1.62 15.69 -0.89
C ASN A 213 -0.13 15.58 -0.57
N LEU A 214 0.22 16.00 0.63
CA LEU A 214 1.55 15.81 1.22
C LEU A 214 1.38 15.08 2.54
N ASP A 215 2.26 14.13 2.81
CA ASP A 215 2.40 13.55 4.12
C ASP A 215 3.86 13.41 4.55
N ALA A 216 4.05 13.23 5.84
CA ALA A 216 5.34 12.98 6.45
C ALA A 216 5.16 12.18 7.74
N GLY A 217 6.17 11.43 8.11
CA GLY A 217 6.11 10.64 9.31
C GLY A 217 7.44 10.04 9.72
N PHE A 218 7.36 9.28 10.80
CA PHE A 218 8.48 8.58 11.39
C PHE A 218 8.15 7.11 11.59
N THR A 219 9.18 6.28 11.45
CA THR A 219 9.13 4.86 11.79
C THR A 219 10.13 4.56 12.88
N TYR A 220 9.78 3.62 13.77
CA TYR A 220 10.65 3.14 14.82
C TYR A 220 10.61 1.61 14.88
N MET A 221 11.74 0.96 14.77
CA MET A 221 11.90 -0.48 14.88
C MET A 221 12.56 -0.86 16.21
N PRO A 222 11.78 -1.10 17.29
CA PRO A 222 12.31 -1.58 18.56
C PRO A 222 12.94 -2.99 18.44
N HIS A 223 12.51 -3.74 17.45
CA HIS A 223 12.97 -5.09 17.14
C HIS A 223 12.85 -5.33 15.65
N HIS A 224 13.73 -6.14 15.05
CA HIS A 224 13.72 -6.42 13.60
C HIS A 224 12.38 -6.97 13.06
N ARG A 225 11.50 -7.47 13.92
CA ARG A 225 10.16 -7.98 13.56
C ARG A 225 9.02 -7.00 13.82
N VAL A 226 9.30 -5.84 14.41
CA VAL A 226 8.26 -4.89 14.82
C VAL A 226 8.64 -3.50 14.36
N GLN A 227 7.75 -2.83 13.64
CA GLN A 227 7.83 -1.42 13.34
C GLN A 227 6.64 -0.70 13.96
N LEU A 228 6.89 0.42 14.58
CA LEU A 228 5.89 1.40 14.98
C LEU A 228 5.98 2.60 14.03
N ASP A 229 4.87 3.24 13.76
CA ASP A 229 4.83 4.41 12.89
C ASP A 229 3.87 5.49 13.39
N VAL A 230 4.17 6.72 13.01
CA VAL A 230 3.31 7.89 13.16
C VAL A 230 3.45 8.78 11.94
N TYR A 231 2.34 9.33 11.44
CA TYR A 231 2.34 10.20 10.27
C TYR A 231 1.23 11.24 10.33
N ALA A 232 1.38 12.26 9.52
CA ALA A 232 0.35 13.25 9.27
C ALA A 232 0.31 13.61 7.79
N SER A 233 -0.89 13.87 7.28
CA SER A 233 -1.15 14.20 5.88
C SER A 233 -2.05 15.42 5.77
N ILE A 234 -1.84 16.21 4.72
CA ILE A 234 -2.69 17.38 4.41
C ILE A 234 -2.95 17.45 2.91
N ASN A 235 -4.14 17.95 2.54
CA ASN A 235 -4.40 18.40 1.19
C ASN A 235 -3.71 19.75 0.95
N CYS A 236 -2.94 19.85 -0.16
CA CYS A 236 -2.16 21.05 -0.47
C CYS A 236 -2.99 22.19 -1.04
N GLN A 237 -4.18 21.92 -1.57
CA GLN A 237 -5.07 22.90 -2.16
C GLN A 237 -5.94 23.56 -1.09
N ASP A 238 -6.50 22.76 -0.20
CA ASP A 238 -7.26 23.21 0.95
C ASP A 238 -7.12 22.19 2.11
N PRO A 239 -6.35 22.52 3.16
CA PRO A 239 -6.21 21.64 4.33
C PRO A 239 -7.54 21.31 5.03
N ALA A 240 -8.59 22.13 4.85
CA ALA A 240 -9.91 21.84 5.38
C ALA A 240 -10.66 20.77 4.57
N MET A 241 -10.29 20.54 3.32
CA MET A 241 -10.85 19.43 2.52
C MET A 241 -10.39 18.07 3.06
N TYR A 242 -9.11 17.96 3.43
CA TYR A 242 -8.56 16.73 3.95
C TYR A 242 -7.28 16.96 4.75
N SER A 243 -7.25 16.43 5.93
CA SER A 243 -6.04 16.24 6.72
C SER A 243 -6.20 15.03 7.61
N ASN A 244 -5.12 14.32 7.90
CA ASN A 244 -5.16 13.20 8.83
C ASN A 244 -3.91 13.10 9.70
N VAL A 245 -4.06 12.34 10.77
CA VAL A 245 -2.96 11.85 11.59
C VAL A 245 -3.20 10.38 11.86
N GLY A 246 -2.16 9.58 11.71
CA GLY A 246 -2.23 8.16 11.95
C GLY A 246 -1.05 7.64 12.77
N LEU A 247 -1.28 6.50 13.39
CA LEU A 247 -0.25 5.72 14.07
C LEU A 247 -0.51 4.23 13.86
N GLY A 248 0.52 3.44 13.89
CA GLY A 248 0.37 2.01 13.67
C GLY A 248 1.52 1.15 14.08
N VAL A 249 1.33 -0.12 13.83
CA VAL A 249 2.30 -1.17 14.06
C VAL A 249 2.28 -2.16 12.90
N ALA A 250 3.46 -2.56 12.47
CA ALA A 250 3.66 -3.72 11.61
C ALA A 250 4.43 -4.79 12.39
N TRP A 251 3.96 -6.02 12.29
CA TRP A 251 4.53 -7.16 13.01
C TRP A 251 4.72 -8.36 12.08
N LEU A 252 5.97 -8.79 11.93
CA LEU A 252 6.32 -10.06 11.28
C LEU A 252 6.10 -11.21 12.25
N ILE A 253 5.02 -12.00 12.03
CA ILE A 253 4.51 -12.96 13.02
C ILE A 253 5.38 -14.21 13.07
N ASN A 254 5.83 -14.72 11.90
CA ASN A 254 6.54 -16.00 11.80
C ASN A 254 7.73 -15.94 10.84
N PRO A 255 8.48 -16.97 10.69
CA PRO A 255 8.19 -18.40 10.65
C PRO A 255 8.27 -19.08 11.97
#